data_2e34c66e5d29f9205215fd8589bc6a73
#
_entry.id   2e34c66e5d29f9205215fd8589bc6a73
#
_cell.length_a   1.000
_cell.length_b   1.000
_cell.length_c   1.000
_cell.angle_alpha   90.00
_cell.angle_beta   90.00
_cell.angle_gamma   90.00
#
_symmetry.space_group_name_H-M   'P 1'
#
loop_
_entity.id
_entity.type
_entity.pdbx_description
1 polymer ?
#
loop_
_entity_poly.entity_id
_entity_poly.type
_entity_poly.pdbx_seq_one_letter_code
_entity_poly.pdbx_strand_id
1 'polypeptide(L)'
;MERRNFLKNLLIITPGIFFGGLFLSILSLLKKTPLGKIPLESIYGKYNPHAHYYAMGIDIDKCIGCGRCVEACKIENNVPREPFFFRTWVERYVITVDGETKVDSPEGGIHGFPETLSEKEILRTFFVPKLCNHCDNPPCVQVCPVGATYKTIDGAVLVDKDYCIGCRYCIQACPYGARYLHPETHTADKCTFCYHRIVKGLQPACVEVCPTGARIFGEVKPRNNPLARFVRFNKLSVLKPYLNTEPKVYYANLDKEVT
;
A
#
# COMPACT_ATOMS: atom_id res chain seq x y z
N MET A 1 59.28 -18.51 -10.25
CA MET A 1 58.64 -19.00 -9.02
C MET A 1 57.13 -19.16 -9.31
N GLU A 2 56.72 -20.40 -9.43
CA GLU A 2 55.36 -20.71 -9.93
C GLU A 2 54.27 -20.41 -8.84
N ARG A 3 53.20 -19.79 -9.24
CA ARG A 3 52.00 -19.48 -8.46
C ARG A 3 51.39 -20.72 -7.72
N ARG A 4 51.79 -21.89 -8.19
CA ARG A 4 51.36 -23.19 -7.63
C ARG A 4 51.97 -23.56 -6.27
N ASN A 5 53.16 -23.04 -6.00
CA ASN A 5 53.83 -23.29 -4.70
C ASN A 5 53.41 -22.31 -3.59
N PHE A 6 52.91 -21.15 -3.96
CA PHE A 6 52.37 -20.17 -3.01
C PHE A 6 51.09 -20.68 -2.36
N LEU A 7 50.22 -21.36 -3.11
CA LEU A 7 48.97 -21.88 -2.63
C LEU A 7 49.15 -23.17 -1.77
N LYS A 8 50.23 -23.92 -1.97
CA LYS A 8 50.52 -25.10 -1.13
C LYS A 8 51.05 -24.73 0.25
N ASN A 9 51.73 -23.62 0.39
CA ASN A 9 52.23 -23.13 1.67
C ASN A 9 51.19 -22.37 2.51
N LEU A 10 50.06 -21.97 1.89
CA LEU A 10 48.94 -21.35 2.61
C LEU A 10 48.02 -22.37 3.29
N LEU A 11 48.20 -23.67 3.00
CA LEU A 11 47.36 -24.76 3.54
C LEU A 11 47.96 -25.49 4.75
N ILE A 12 49.10 -25.02 5.24
CA ILE A 12 49.74 -25.57 6.47
C ILE A 12 49.95 -24.46 7.53
N ILE A 13 48.88 -23.71 7.81
CA ILE A 13 48.73 -23.04 9.09
C ILE A 13 47.55 -23.69 9.75
N THR A 14 47.88 -24.53 10.71
CA THR A 14 46.94 -25.27 11.57
C THR A 14 45.87 -24.35 12.16
N PRO A 15 44.59 -24.53 11.85
CA PRO A 15 43.52 -23.86 12.56
C PRO A 15 43.05 -24.79 13.69
N GLY A 16 43.84 -24.92 14.65
CA GLY A 16 43.42 -25.77 15.72
C GLY A 16 43.78 -25.22 17.07
N ILE A 17 43.13 -24.27 17.61
CA ILE A 17 42.87 -24.11 19.05
C ILE A 17 42.27 -22.71 19.33
N PHE A 18 42.64 -21.64 18.56
CA PHE A 18 42.13 -20.31 18.85
C PHE A 18 40.78 -19.96 18.21
N PHE A 19 40.38 -20.61 17.10
CA PHE A 19 39.08 -20.36 16.43
C PHE A 19 37.96 -21.25 16.99
N GLY A 20 38.27 -22.39 17.57
CA GLY A 20 37.26 -23.29 18.13
C GLY A 20 36.51 -22.71 19.33
N GLY A 21 37.23 -22.02 20.20
CA GLY A 21 36.65 -21.41 21.42
C GLY A 21 35.77 -20.20 21.11
N LEU A 22 36.20 -19.36 20.15
CA LEU A 22 35.42 -18.18 19.74
C LEU A 22 34.18 -18.57 18.93
N PHE A 23 34.33 -19.55 18.02
CA PHE A 23 33.21 -20.07 17.22
C PHE A 23 32.18 -20.81 18.09
N LEU A 24 32.60 -21.60 19.06
CA LEU A 24 31.70 -22.25 20.02
C LEU A 24 31.03 -21.23 20.96
N SER A 25 31.72 -20.15 21.34
CA SER A 25 31.14 -19.06 22.13
C SER A 25 30.10 -18.27 21.31
N ILE A 26 30.37 -17.98 20.03
CA ILE A 26 29.41 -17.33 19.12
C ILE A 26 28.24 -18.27 18.85
N LEU A 27 28.46 -19.57 18.63
CA LEU A 27 27.38 -20.54 18.45
C LEU A 27 26.53 -20.72 19.73
N SER A 28 27.15 -20.61 20.91
CA SER A 28 26.41 -20.66 22.18
C SER A 28 25.61 -19.39 22.45
N LEU A 29 26.10 -18.23 21.99
CA LEU A 29 25.39 -16.98 22.02
C LEU A 29 24.22 -16.98 21.01
N LEU A 30 24.43 -17.55 19.82
CA LEU A 30 23.36 -17.72 18.81
C LEU A 30 22.30 -18.75 19.25
N LYS A 31 22.67 -19.75 20.08
CA LYS A 31 21.69 -20.68 20.69
C LYS A 31 20.91 -20.05 21.85
N LYS A 32 21.38 -18.97 22.44
CA LYS A 32 20.70 -18.28 23.57
C LYS A 32 19.73 -17.19 23.12
N THR A 33 19.74 -16.79 21.86
CA THR A 33 18.69 -15.98 21.29
C THR A 33 17.86 -16.85 20.34
N PRO A 34 16.74 -17.42 20.80
CA PRO A 34 15.80 -18.01 19.87
C PRO A 34 15.31 -16.88 18.95
N LEU A 35 15.69 -16.94 17.66
CA LEU A 35 15.24 -16.02 16.60
C LEU A 35 13.70 -15.96 16.47
N GLY A 36 12.96 -16.57 17.37
CA GLY A 36 11.51 -16.72 17.35
C GLY A 36 10.74 -15.99 18.45
N LYS A 37 11.39 -15.18 19.31
CA LYS A 37 10.66 -14.49 20.39
C LYS A 37 11.21 -13.09 20.67
N ILE A 38 11.27 -12.24 19.64
CA ILE A 38 11.16 -10.81 19.91
C ILE A 38 9.68 -10.62 20.25
N PRO A 39 9.32 -10.19 21.48
CA PRO A 39 7.93 -9.96 21.83
C PRO A 39 7.35 -8.95 20.84
N LEU A 40 6.21 -9.26 20.21
CA LEU A 40 5.54 -8.35 19.28
C LEU A 40 5.30 -6.98 19.94
N GLU A 41 5.12 -6.94 21.25
CA GLU A 41 5.01 -5.72 22.05
C GLU A 41 6.25 -4.82 21.97
N SER A 42 7.47 -5.37 21.76
CA SER A 42 8.69 -4.57 21.60
C SER A 42 8.75 -3.87 20.24
N ILE A 43 8.07 -4.42 19.22
CA ILE A 43 8.02 -3.87 17.86
C ILE A 43 6.80 -2.94 17.70
N TYR A 44 5.65 -3.31 18.27
CA TYR A 44 4.36 -2.65 18.02
C TYR A 44 3.77 -1.97 19.28
N GLY A 45 4.46 -2.00 20.42
CA GLY A 45 3.93 -1.53 21.71
C GLY A 45 2.72 -2.37 22.14
N LYS A 46 1.61 -1.70 22.49
CA LYS A 46 0.33 -2.37 22.85
C LYS A 46 -0.45 -2.89 21.65
N TYR A 47 -0.02 -2.59 20.41
CA TYR A 47 -0.73 -3.00 19.21
C TYR A 47 -0.45 -4.46 18.87
N ASN A 48 -1.50 -5.26 18.70
CA ASN A 48 -1.40 -6.66 18.30
C ASN A 48 -1.85 -6.84 16.84
N PRO A 49 -0.91 -6.97 15.87
CA PRO A 49 -1.27 -7.10 14.45
C PRO A 49 -2.05 -8.39 14.13
N HIS A 50 -1.94 -9.43 14.96
CA HIS A 50 -2.72 -10.67 14.77
C HIS A 50 -4.21 -10.52 15.09
N ALA A 51 -4.58 -9.49 15.83
CA ALA A 51 -5.98 -9.21 16.16
C ALA A 51 -6.72 -8.46 15.04
N HIS A 52 -6.02 -7.99 14.02
CA HIS A 52 -6.54 -7.09 13.00
C HIS A 52 -6.39 -7.66 11.58
N TYR A 53 -7.28 -7.26 10.68
CA TYR A 53 -7.16 -7.50 9.24
C TYR A 53 -7.88 -6.38 8.48
N TYR A 54 -7.10 -5.39 8.06
CA TYR A 54 -7.61 -4.13 7.55
C TYR A 54 -8.01 -4.16 6.08
N ALA A 55 -9.09 -3.44 5.79
CA ALA A 55 -9.56 -3.17 4.44
C ALA A 55 -10.25 -1.80 4.37
N MET A 56 -10.60 -1.36 3.17
CA MET A 56 -11.31 -0.11 2.92
C MET A 56 -12.54 -0.36 2.06
N GLY A 57 -13.63 0.31 2.39
CA GLY A 57 -14.82 0.44 1.57
C GLY A 57 -14.90 1.82 0.94
N ILE A 58 -15.41 1.90 -0.27
CA ILE A 58 -15.70 3.14 -1.00
C ILE A 58 -17.13 3.06 -1.52
N ASP A 59 -17.95 3.99 -1.12
CA ASP A 59 -19.30 4.18 -1.61
C ASP A 59 -19.28 5.25 -2.71
N ILE A 60 -19.45 4.82 -3.96
CA ILE A 60 -19.35 5.71 -5.13
C ILE A 60 -20.44 6.77 -5.12
N ASP A 61 -21.67 6.40 -4.71
CA ASP A 61 -22.81 7.32 -4.72
C ASP A 61 -22.65 8.47 -3.72
N LYS A 62 -21.81 8.27 -2.69
CA LYS A 62 -21.50 9.30 -1.70
C LYS A 62 -20.33 10.19 -2.07
N CYS A 63 -19.54 9.81 -3.07
CA CYS A 63 -18.38 10.62 -3.46
C CYS A 63 -18.79 11.82 -4.28
N ILE A 64 -18.48 13.02 -3.79
CA ILE A 64 -18.78 14.29 -4.46
C ILE A 64 -17.57 14.91 -5.19
N GLY A 65 -16.46 14.19 -5.33
CA GLY A 65 -15.28 14.68 -6.05
C GLY A 65 -14.53 15.84 -5.37
N CYS A 66 -14.73 16.11 -4.08
CA CYS A 66 -14.25 17.33 -3.43
C CYS A 66 -12.72 17.39 -3.19
N GLY A 67 -11.94 16.35 -3.49
CA GLY A 67 -10.48 16.32 -3.39
C GLY A 67 -9.90 16.33 -1.96
N ARG A 68 -10.70 16.56 -0.89
CA ARG A 68 -10.21 16.67 0.50
C ARG A 68 -9.39 15.47 0.95
N CYS A 69 -9.73 14.27 0.50
CA CYS A 69 -8.98 13.05 0.83
C CYS A 69 -7.59 13.01 0.20
N VAL A 70 -7.40 13.65 -0.96
CA VAL A 70 -6.11 13.79 -1.64
C VAL A 70 -5.23 14.77 -0.86
N GLU A 71 -5.78 15.93 -0.52
CA GLU A 71 -5.10 16.96 0.26
C GLU A 71 -4.67 16.46 1.65
N ALA A 72 -5.60 15.86 2.40
CA ALA A 72 -5.30 15.30 3.71
C ALA A 72 -4.23 14.20 3.66
N CYS A 73 -4.24 13.38 2.60
CA CYS A 73 -3.20 12.36 2.41
C CYS A 73 -1.83 12.98 2.15
N LYS A 74 -1.77 14.08 1.36
CA LYS A 74 -0.52 14.81 1.09
C LYS A 74 0.07 15.41 2.36
N ILE A 75 -0.75 16.07 3.18
CA ILE A 75 -0.34 16.68 4.45
C ILE A 75 0.12 15.59 5.43
N GLU A 76 -0.71 14.57 5.67
CA GLU A 76 -0.46 13.54 6.68
C GLU A 76 0.79 12.70 6.38
N ASN A 77 1.05 12.43 5.10
CA ASN A 77 2.08 11.50 4.68
C ASN A 77 3.26 12.18 3.98
N ASN A 78 3.33 13.49 4.01
CA ASN A 78 4.36 14.29 3.36
C ASN A 78 4.57 13.88 1.88
N VAL A 79 3.47 13.77 1.12
CA VAL A 79 3.53 13.40 -0.30
C VAL A 79 3.94 14.60 -1.14
N PRO A 80 4.96 14.48 -2.01
CA PRO A 80 5.48 15.59 -2.79
C PRO A 80 4.40 16.31 -3.62
N ARG A 81 4.50 17.66 -3.68
CA ARG A 81 3.66 18.49 -4.55
C ARG A 81 4.33 18.78 -5.88
N GLU A 82 5.64 18.82 -5.89
CA GLU A 82 6.46 19.04 -7.08
C GLU A 82 7.63 18.04 -7.13
N PRO A 83 7.72 17.20 -8.19
CA PRO A 83 6.65 16.92 -9.15
C PRO A 83 5.40 16.36 -8.46
N PHE A 84 4.23 16.56 -9.07
CA PHE A 84 2.97 16.19 -8.44
C PHE A 84 2.78 14.67 -8.38
N PHE A 85 2.79 14.11 -7.17
CA PHE A 85 2.48 12.71 -6.89
C PHE A 85 1.30 12.60 -5.93
N PHE A 86 0.67 11.43 -5.88
CA PHE A 86 -0.41 11.14 -4.94
C PHE A 86 -0.38 9.68 -4.48
N ARG A 87 -0.83 9.42 -3.26
CA ARG A 87 -1.08 8.08 -2.71
C ARG A 87 -2.54 7.67 -2.81
N THR A 88 -3.42 8.63 -2.97
CA THR A 88 -4.85 8.49 -3.29
C THR A 88 -5.23 9.62 -4.22
N TRP A 89 -6.16 9.35 -5.13
CA TRP A 89 -6.68 10.30 -6.10
C TRP A 89 -8.15 10.06 -6.33
N VAL A 90 -8.81 10.98 -6.99
CA VAL A 90 -10.21 10.85 -7.41
C VAL A 90 -10.26 10.98 -8.93
N GLU A 91 -10.88 10.07 -9.59
CA GLU A 91 -11.18 10.14 -11.02
C GLU A 91 -12.63 10.55 -11.19
N ARG A 92 -12.89 11.48 -12.12
CA ARG A 92 -14.23 11.78 -12.60
C ARG A 92 -14.49 10.98 -13.87
N TYR A 93 -15.62 10.31 -13.89
CA TYR A 93 -16.16 9.63 -15.06
C TYR A 93 -17.34 10.43 -15.57
N VAL A 94 -17.30 10.81 -16.84
CA VAL A 94 -18.39 11.50 -17.55
C VAL A 94 -18.84 10.61 -18.68
N ILE A 95 -20.09 10.15 -18.61
CA ILE A 95 -20.72 9.39 -19.67
C ILE A 95 -21.56 10.37 -20.50
N THR A 96 -21.25 10.46 -21.78
CA THR A 96 -21.94 11.35 -22.72
C THR A 96 -23.23 10.72 -23.24
N VAL A 97 -24.09 11.53 -23.82
CA VAL A 97 -25.33 11.06 -24.47
C VAL A 97 -25.09 10.12 -25.65
N ASP A 98 -23.91 10.22 -26.28
CA ASP A 98 -23.46 9.34 -27.36
C ASP A 98 -22.90 8.01 -26.86
N GLY A 99 -22.84 7.80 -25.53
CA GLY A 99 -22.33 6.59 -24.89
C GLY A 99 -20.81 6.56 -24.74
N GLU A 100 -20.08 7.64 -25.03
CA GLU A 100 -18.64 7.71 -24.76
C GLU A 100 -18.39 7.93 -23.27
N THR A 101 -17.34 7.30 -22.75
CA THR A 101 -16.86 7.49 -21.36
C THR A 101 -15.58 8.31 -21.37
N LYS A 102 -15.62 9.51 -20.80
CA LYS A 102 -14.46 10.38 -20.59
C LYS A 102 -14.03 10.31 -19.14
N VAL A 103 -12.72 10.13 -18.92
CA VAL A 103 -12.16 10.02 -17.57
C VAL A 103 -11.07 11.07 -17.40
N ASP A 104 -11.15 11.83 -16.32
CA ASP A 104 -10.13 12.79 -15.95
C ASP A 104 -9.83 12.76 -14.45
N SER A 105 -8.64 13.23 -14.09
CA SER A 105 -8.19 13.33 -12.71
C SER A 105 -7.14 14.44 -12.59
N PRO A 106 -7.54 15.71 -12.79
CA PRO A 106 -6.59 16.82 -12.76
C PRO A 106 -5.94 16.90 -11.37
N GLU A 107 -4.62 16.75 -11.33
CA GLU A 107 -3.84 16.70 -10.09
C GLU A 107 -4.45 15.78 -9.02
N GLY A 108 -4.95 14.60 -9.43
CA GLY A 108 -5.61 13.66 -8.54
C GLY A 108 -6.95 14.13 -8.00
N GLY A 109 -7.55 15.18 -8.57
CA GLY A 109 -8.81 15.78 -8.17
C GLY A 109 -8.69 16.70 -6.94
N ILE A 110 -7.49 17.16 -6.58
CA ILE A 110 -7.25 17.96 -5.34
C ILE A 110 -7.93 19.32 -5.39
N HIS A 111 -7.98 19.94 -6.56
CA HIS A 111 -8.60 21.25 -6.80
C HIS A 111 -10.00 21.17 -7.39
N GLY A 112 -10.62 19.97 -7.35
CA GLY A 112 -11.89 19.71 -8.00
C GLY A 112 -11.72 19.41 -9.49
N PHE A 113 -12.81 19.54 -10.23
CA PHE A 113 -12.88 19.17 -11.64
C PHE A 113 -13.47 20.32 -12.46
N PRO A 114 -12.73 20.84 -13.45
CA PRO A 114 -13.26 21.89 -14.32
C PRO A 114 -14.42 21.37 -15.18
N GLU A 115 -15.32 22.25 -15.55
CA GLU A 115 -16.33 21.95 -16.55
C GLU A 115 -15.66 21.74 -17.90
N THR A 116 -15.91 20.59 -18.53
CA THR A 116 -15.28 20.21 -19.80
C THR A 116 -16.27 20.00 -20.93
N LEU A 117 -17.55 19.82 -20.59
CA LEU A 117 -18.65 19.57 -21.53
C LEU A 117 -19.88 20.38 -21.13
N SER A 118 -20.72 20.68 -22.08
CA SER A 118 -22.03 21.27 -21.79
C SER A 118 -22.94 20.25 -21.11
N GLU A 119 -23.82 20.71 -20.21
CA GLU A 119 -24.77 19.82 -19.50
C GLU A 119 -25.64 18.98 -20.49
N LYS A 120 -25.90 19.48 -21.71
CA LYS A 120 -26.67 18.76 -22.72
C LYS A 120 -25.95 17.55 -23.30
N GLU A 121 -24.63 17.50 -23.20
CA GLU A 121 -23.81 16.40 -23.71
C GLU A 121 -23.56 15.34 -22.62
N ILE A 122 -23.91 15.64 -21.38
CA ILE A 122 -23.66 14.76 -20.25
C ILE A 122 -24.91 13.94 -19.94
N LEU A 123 -24.78 12.61 -20.02
CA LEU A 123 -25.79 11.66 -19.53
C LEU A 123 -25.67 11.44 -18.03
N ARG A 124 -24.43 11.25 -17.55
CA ARG A 124 -24.14 10.95 -16.14
C ARG A 124 -22.70 11.31 -15.80
N THR A 125 -22.50 11.79 -14.56
CA THR A 125 -21.16 12.01 -13.98
C THR A 125 -21.08 11.37 -12.59
N PHE A 126 -19.96 10.73 -12.29
CA PHE A 126 -19.67 10.19 -10.98
C PHE A 126 -18.17 10.20 -10.68
N PHE A 127 -17.80 10.05 -9.39
CA PHE A 127 -16.43 10.15 -8.92
C PHE A 127 -15.97 8.84 -8.31
N VAL A 128 -14.76 8.40 -8.67
CA VAL A 128 -14.17 7.16 -8.20
C VAL A 128 -12.89 7.45 -7.43
N PRO A 129 -12.93 7.45 -6.10
CA PRO A 129 -11.73 7.54 -5.28
C PRO A 129 -10.87 6.29 -5.43
N LYS A 130 -9.61 6.45 -5.80
CA LYS A 130 -8.66 5.35 -5.95
C LYS A 130 -7.46 5.49 -5.00
N LEU A 131 -6.84 4.37 -4.67
CA LEU A 131 -5.65 4.27 -3.83
C LEU A 131 -5.01 2.89 -4.02
N CYS A 132 -3.91 2.61 -3.30
CA CYS A 132 -3.36 1.26 -3.27
C CYS A 132 -4.39 0.26 -2.72
N ASN A 133 -4.62 -0.83 -3.41
CA ASN A 133 -5.59 -1.87 -3.04
C ASN A 133 -5.14 -2.77 -1.88
N HIS A 134 -3.89 -2.64 -1.40
CA HIS A 134 -3.34 -3.51 -0.36
C HIS A 134 -3.67 -4.98 -0.58
N CYS A 135 -3.48 -5.45 -1.81
CA CYS A 135 -3.84 -6.78 -2.29
C CYS A 135 -3.39 -7.90 -1.36
N ASP A 136 -4.17 -8.98 -1.26
CA ASP A 136 -3.76 -10.17 -0.51
C ASP A 136 -2.78 -11.03 -1.28
N ASN A 137 -2.87 -11.02 -2.61
CA ASN A 137 -1.88 -11.56 -3.53
C ASN A 137 -1.16 -10.43 -4.26
N PRO A 138 -0.23 -9.70 -3.60
CA PRO A 138 0.34 -8.46 -4.12
C PRO A 138 1.50 -8.72 -5.09
N PRO A 139 1.34 -8.48 -6.40
CA PRO A 139 2.42 -8.69 -7.38
C PRO A 139 3.65 -7.81 -7.07
N CYS A 140 3.42 -6.65 -6.50
CA CYS A 140 4.50 -5.73 -6.10
C CYS A 140 5.40 -6.25 -4.96
N VAL A 141 4.90 -7.16 -4.12
CA VAL A 141 5.72 -7.86 -3.11
C VAL A 141 6.52 -8.97 -3.78
N GLN A 142 5.88 -9.72 -4.67
CA GLN A 142 6.50 -10.87 -5.35
C GLN A 142 7.72 -10.46 -6.19
N VAL A 143 7.68 -9.29 -6.82
CA VAL A 143 8.79 -8.82 -7.68
C VAL A 143 9.88 -8.06 -6.95
N CYS A 144 9.78 -7.84 -5.64
CA CYS A 144 10.76 -7.06 -4.90
C CYS A 144 12.04 -7.86 -4.63
N PRO A 145 13.17 -7.55 -5.29
CA PRO A 145 14.39 -8.38 -5.21
C PRO A 145 15.06 -8.31 -3.83
N VAL A 146 14.79 -7.26 -3.06
CA VAL A 146 15.39 -7.04 -1.72
C VAL A 146 14.39 -7.21 -0.58
N GLY A 147 13.13 -7.59 -0.88
CA GLY A 147 12.09 -7.76 0.15
C GLY A 147 11.61 -6.46 0.81
N ALA A 148 12.01 -5.29 0.30
CA ALA A 148 11.63 -3.99 0.86
C ALA A 148 10.11 -3.74 0.79
N THR A 149 9.42 -4.27 -0.21
CA THR A 149 7.96 -4.27 -0.25
C THR A 149 7.45 -5.57 0.37
N TYR A 150 6.63 -5.48 1.40
CA TYR A 150 6.13 -6.62 2.16
C TYR A 150 4.67 -6.45 2.58
N LYS A 151 4.03 -7.56 2.95
CA LYS A 151 2.69 -7.58 3.53
C LYS A 151 2.80 -7.84 5.03
N THR A 152 2.16 -7.01 5.83
CA THR A 152 2.07 -7.18 7.28
C THR A 152 1.08 -8.27 7.66
N ILE A 153 1.12 -8.74 8.89
CA ILE A 153 0.20 -9.76 9.42
C ILE A 153 -1.25 -9.27 9.40
N ASP A 154 -1.48 -8.00 9.69
CA ASP A 154 -2.78 -7.33 9.64
C ASP A 154 -3.23 -6.92 8.23
N GLY A 155 -2.51 -7.39 7.23
CA GLY A 155 -2.87 -7.29 5.82
C GLY A 155 -2.47 -5.99 5.12
N ALA A 156 -1.81 -5.04 5.78
CA ALA A 156 -1.30 -3.88 5.07
C ALA A 156 -0.09 -4.25 4.18
N VAL A 157 0.00 -3.68 2.99
CA VAL A 157 1.21 -3.79 2.16
C VAL A 157 2.02 -2.52 2.35
N LEU A 158 3.27 -2.65 2.77
CA LEU A 158 4.15 -1.53 3.10
C LEU A 158 5.43 -1.56 2.26
N VAL A 159 6.23 -0.51 2.38
CA VAL A 159 7.58 -0.40 1.82
C VAL A 159 8.51 0.03 2.93
N ASP A 160 9.54 -0.76 3.17
CA ASP A 160 10.66 -0.37 4.02
C ASP A 160 11.59 0.51 3.19
N LYS A 161 11.71 1.78 3.57
CA LYS A 161 12.49 2.77 2.83
C LYS A 161 13.99 2.54 2.97
N ASP A 162 14.43 1.96 4.08
CA ASP A 162 15.86 1.72 4.36
C ASP A 162 16.40 0.54 3.54
N TYR A 163 15.54 -0.43 3.21
CA TYR A 163 15.88 -1.56 2.35
C TYR A 163 15.59 -1.32 0.86
N CYS A 164 14.80 -0.29 0.52
CA CYS A 164 14.37 -0.06 -0.86
C CYS A 164 15.50 0.53 -1.71
N ILE A 165 15.92 -0.19 -2.75
CA ILE A 165 16.98 0.23 -3.70
C ILE A 165 16.46 1.05 -4.88
N GLY A 166 15.17 1.41 -4.92
CA GLY A 166 14.60 2.24 -5.99
C GLY A 166 14.52 1.59 -7.39
N CYS A 167 14.58 0.26 -7.50
CA CYS A 167 14.62 -0.47 -8.79
C CYS A 167 13.34 -0.34 -9.63
N ARG A 168 12.22 0.14 -9.07
CA ARG A 168 10.93 0.40 -9.72
C ARG A 168 10.14 -0.83 -10.18
N TYR A 169 10.61 -2.07 -10.00
CA TYR A 169 9.87 -3.26 -10.41
C TYR A 169 8.46 -3.33 -9.81
N CYS A 170 8.32 -2.95 -8.53
CA CYS A 170 7.01 -2.90 -7.86
C CYS A 170 6.09 -1.81 -8.42
N ILE A 171 6.63 -0.75 -9.04
CA ILE A 171 5.85 0.29 -9.71
C ILE A 171 5.27 -0.27 -11.01
N GLN A 172 6.10 -0.93 -11.82
CA GLN A 172 5.69 -1.56 -13.08
C GLN A 172 4.72 -2.73 -12.86
N ALA A 173 4.94 -3.52 -11.80
CA ALA A 173 4.10 -4.67 -11.48
C ALA A 173 2.73 -4.30 -10.90
N CYS A 174 2.51 -3.04 -10.49
CA CYS A 174 1.24 -2.61 -9.94
C CYS A 174 0.21 -2.32 -11.04
N PRO A 175 -0.85 -3.14 -11.22
CA PRO A 175 -1.80 -2.93 -12.31
C PRO A 175 -2.75 -1.75 -12.09
N TYR A 176 -2.69 -1.15 -10.90
CA TYR A 176 -3.54 -0.03 -10.47
C TYR A 176 -2.85 1.33 -10.55
N GLY A 177 -1.59 1.41 -10.97
CA GLY A 177 -0.83 2.66 -10.99
C GLY A 177 -0.64 3.33 -9.61
N ALA A 178 -0.81 2.57 -8.52
CA ALA A 178 -0.87 3.11 -7.16
C ALA A 178 0.51 3.30 -6.51
N ARG A 179 1.58 3.35 -7.28
CA ARG A 179 2.96 3.49 -6.80
C ARG A 179 3.73 4.49 -7.64
N TYR A 180 4.64 5.20 -6.99
CA TYR A 180 5.57 6.13 -7.63
C TYR A 180 6.95 6.03 -7.00
N LEU A 181 7.97 6.62 -7.64
CA LEU A 181 9.28 6.81 -7.05
C LEU A 181 9.29 8.17 -6.35
N HIS A 182 9.58 8.17 -5.06
CA HIS A 182 9.65 9.40 -4.29
C HIS A 182 10.87 10.23 -4.75
N PRO A 183 10.71 11.51 -5.11
CA PRO A 183 11.76 12.30 -5.74
C PRO A 183 12.96 12.57 -4.81
N GLU A 184 12.73 12.69 -3.52
CA GLU A 184 13.78 12.99 -2.54
C GLU A 184 14.45 11.72 -2.00
N THR A 185 13.65 10.70 -1.62
CA THR A 185 14.20 9.49 -1.01
C THR A 185 14.64 8.45 -2.03
N HIS A 186 14.27 8.61 -3.30
CA HIS A 186 14.51 7.66 -4.39
C HIS A 186 14.03 6.23 -4.11
N THR A 187 13.07 6.09 -3.21
CA THR A 187 12.43 4.82 -2.85
C THR A 187 11.03 4.73 -3.44
N ALA A 188 10.50 3.51 -3.61
CA ALA A 188 9.10 3.34 -4.01
C ALA A 188 8.17 3.81 -2.89
N ASP A 189 7.15 4.57 -3.25
CA ASP A 189 6.14 5.06 -2.32
C ASP A 189 4.71 4.76 -2.79
N LYS A 190 3.77 4.72 -1.86
CA LYS A 190 2.35 4.41 -2.08
C LYS A 190 1.53 4.63 -0.81
N CYS A 191 0.19 4.50 -0.91
CA CYS A 191 -0.68 4.46 0.25
C CYS A 191 -0.25 3.36 1.24
N THR A 192 -0.22 3.68 2.53
CA THR A 192 0.13 2.78 3.64
C THR A 192 -1.06 2.48 4.56
N PHE A 193 -2.29 2.85 4.19
CA PHE A 193 -3.46 2.95 5.09
C PHE A 193 -3.19 3.87 6.29
N CYS A 194 -2.24 4.81 6.17
CA CYS A 194 -1.74 5.62 7.29
C CYS A 194 -1.34 4.73 8.48
N TYR A 195 -0.45 3.75 8.25
CA TYR A 195 -0.10 2.71 9.20
C TYR A 195 0.30 3.26 10.57
N HIS A 196 1.01 4.39 10.59
CA HIS A 196 1.40 5.14 11.79
C HIS A 196 0.20 5.65 12.62
N ARG A 197 -0.99 5.79 12.00
CA ARG A 197 -2.24 6.17 12.67
C ARG A 197 -3.02 4.94 13.13
N ILE A 198 -3.20 3.95 12.24
CA ILE A 198 -4.06 2.78 12.54
C ILE A 198 -3.51 1.92 13.68
N VAL A 199 -2.19 1.80 13.83
CA VAL A 199 -1.57 1.13 14.99
C VAL A 199 -1.82 1.85 16.32
N LYS A 200 -2.27 3.11 16.27
CA LYS A 200 -2.69 3.91 17.43
C LYS A 200 -4.22 3.94 17.61
N GLY A 201 -4.96 3.14 16.81
CA GLY A 201 -6.42 3.12 16.83
C GLY A 201 -7.09 4.31 16.15
N LEU A 202 -6.35 5.13 15.39
CA LEU A 202 -6.88 6.27 14.65
C LEU A 202 -7.30 5.87 13.24
N GLN A 203 -8.23 6.62 12.64
CA GLN A 203 -8.63 6.42 11.26
C GLN A 203 -7.55 6.95 10.28
N PRO A 204 -7.42 6.38 9.06
CA PRO A 204 -6.64 7.00 7.99
C PRO A 204 -7.12 8.44 7.70
N ALA A 205 -6.20 9.36 7.44
CA ALA A 205 -6.51 10.78 7.24
C ALA A 205 -7.57 11.01 6.15
N CYS A 206 -7.49 10.26 5.03
CA CYS A 206 -8.45 10.36 3.94
C CYS A 206 -9.88 9.87 4.29
N VAL A 207 -10.02 9.06 5.33
CA VAL A 207 -11.32 8.62 5.86
C VAL A 207 -11.88 9.68 6.79
N GLU A 208 -11.05 10.16 7.72
CA GLU A 208 -11.42 11.14 8.73
C GLU A 208 -11.96 12.45 8.14
N VAL A 209 -11.34 12.93 7.04
CA VAL A 209 -11.75 14.19 6.40
C VAL A 209 -12.89 14.04 5.38
N CYS A 210 -13.38 12.83 5.12
CA CYS A 210 -14.41 12.62 4.12
C CYS A 210 -15.78 13.13 4.61
N PRO A 211 -16.31 14.24 4.05
CA PRO A 211 -17.51 14.88 4.61
C PRO A 211 -18.78 14.06 4.40
N THR A 212 -18.80 13.21 3.38
CA THR A 212 -19.96 12.40 3.02
C THR A 212 -19.89 10.97 3.54
N GLY A 213 -18.75 10.58 4.16
CA GLY A 213 -18.52 9.21 4.58
C GLY A 213 -18.41 8.22 3.41
N ALA A 214 -18.01 8.69 2.22
CA ALA A 214 -17.79 7.82 1.07
C ALA A 214 -16.65 6.83 1.28
N ARG A 215 -15.68 7.13 2.17
CA ARG A 215 -14.57 6.26 2.53
C ARG A 215 -14.81 5.65 3.91
N ILE A 216 -14.68 4.34 4.00
CA ILE A 216 -14.95 3.58 5.22
C ILE A 216 -13.74 2.67 5.44
N PHE A 217 -13.09 2.79 6.59
CA PHE A 217 -11.95 1.94 6.93
C PHE A 217 -12.25 1.10 8.16
N GLY A 218 -11.72 -0.12 8.19
CA GLY A 218 -11.89 -1.02 9.32
C GLY A 218 -11.50 -2.44 8.99
N GLU A 219 -12.08 -3.36 9.71
CA GLU A 219 -11.85 -4.79 9.61
C GLU A 219 -13.05 -5.50 9.00
N VAL A 220 -12.81 -6.52 8.18
CA VAL A 220 -13.90 -7.29 7.54
C VAL A 220 -14.51 -8.29 8.53
N LYS A 221 -13.71 -8.88 9.41
CA LYS A 221 -14.14 -10.01 10.28
C LYS A 221 -15.00 -9.64 11.49
N PRO A 222 -14.70 -8.61 12.30
CA PRO A 222 -15.56 -8.29 13.44
C PRO A 222 -16.87 -7.65 12.96
N ARG A 223 -18.00 -8.23 13.38
CA ARG A 223 -19.34 -7.80 12.92
C ARG A 223 -19.73 -6.37 13.34
N ASN A 224 -19.02 -5.77 14.28
CA ASN A 224 -19.44 -4.53 14.95
C ASN A 224 -18.76 -3.25 14.44
N ASN A 225 -18.00 -3.31 13.34
CA ASN A 225 -17.35 -2.12 12.79
C ASN A 225 -18.06 -1.61 11.52
N PRO A 226 -17.87 -0.33 11.13
CA PRO A 226 -18.53 0.27 9.99
C PRO A 226 -18.24 -0.45 8.66
N LEU A 227 -17.00 -0.94 8.46
CA LEU A 227 -16.62 -1.65 7.24
C LEU A 227 -17.33 -3.00 7.12
N ALA A 228 -17.41 -3.77 8.20
CA ALA A 228 -18.12 -5.05 8.18
C ALA A 228 -19.62 -4.88 7.87
N ARG A 229 -20.24 -3.80 8.36
CA ARG A 229 -21.60 -3.43 7.96
C ARG A 229 -21.67 -3.07 6.48
N PHE A 230 -20.77 -2.25 5.99
CA PHE A 230 -20.71 -1.87 4.59
C PHE A 230 -20.57 -3.08 3.67
N VAL A 231 -19.66 -4.02 3.99
CA VAL A 231 -19.45 -5.25 3.23
C VAL A 231 -20.70 -6.14 3.22
N ARG A 232 -21.44 -6.19 4.33
CA ARG A 232 -22.60 -7.04 4.44
C ARG A 232 -23.84 -6.53 3.71
N PHE A 233 -24.02 -5.21 3.64
CA PHE A 233 -25.26 -4.62 3.15
C PHE A 233 -25.17 -4.05 1.74
N ASN A 234 -24.01 -4.10 1.10
CA ASN A 234 -23.83 -3.59 -0.25
C ASN A 234 -23.37 -4.70 -1.21
N LYS A 235 -23.79 -4.57 -2.48
CA LYS A 235 -23.18 -5.32 -3.58
C LYS A 235 -21.81 -4.69 -3.87
N LEU A 236 -20.77 -5.47 -3.64
CA LEU A 236 -19.41 -5.00 -3.75
C LEU A 236 -18.73 -5.45 -5.03
N SER A 237 -17.89 -4.60 -5.53
CA SER A 237 -16.96 -4.85 -6.63
C SER A 237 -15.53 -4.50 -6.21
N VAL A 238 -14.56 -5.02 -6.91
CA VAL A 238 -13.15 -4.64 -6.79
C VAL A 238 -12.62 -4.23 -8.17
N LEU A 239 -11.58 -3.43 -8.21
CA LEU A 239 -10.94 -3.05 -9.46
C LEU A 239 -10.20 -4.25 -10.06
N LYS A 240 -10.35 -4.45 -11.39
CA LYS A 240 -9.63 -5.47 -12.17
C LYS A 240 -9.67 -6.89 -11.54
N PRO A 241 -10.84 -7.45 -11.23
CA PRO A 241 -10.97 -8.74 -10.54
C PRO A 241 -10.32 -9.90 -11.29
N TYR A 242 -10.24 -9.80 -12.61
CA TYR A 242 -9.63 -10.80 -13.49
C TYR A 242 -8.11 -10.96 -13.31
N LEU A 243 -7.43 -10.03 -12.63
CA LEU A 243 -5.99 -10.11 -12.35
C LEU A 243 -5.65 -10.95 -11.11
N ASN A 244 -6.63 -11.41 -10.37
CA ASN A 244 -6.46 -12.31 -9.23
C ASN A 244 -5.51 -11.80 -8.13
N THR A 245 -5.42 -10.47 -7.97
CA THR A 245 -4.56 -9.82 -6.96
C THR A 245 -5.21 -9.74 -5.58
N GLU A 246 -6.49 -10.11 -5.49
CA GLU A 246 -7.30 -10.07 -4.25
C GLU A 246 -7.28 -8.68 -3.57
N PRO A 247 -7.85 -7.64 -4.21
CA PRO A 247 -7.90 -6.30 -3.65
C PRO A 247 -8.66 -6.23 -2.34
N LYS A 248 -8.17 -5.43 -1.39
CA LYS A 248 -8.86 -5.12 -0.12
C LYS A 248 -9.47 -3.72 -0.09
N VAL A 249 -9.66 -3.11 -1.24
CA VAL A 249 -10.49 -1.93 -1.41
C VAL A 249 -11.76 -2.36 -2.13
N TYR A 250 -12.88 -2.27 -1.42
CA TYR A 250 -14.19 -2.69 -1.89
C TYR A 250 -15.02 -1.50 -2.29
N TYR A 251 -15.64 -1.57 -3.45
CA TYR A 251 -16.48 -0.50 -4.00
C TYR A 251 -17.94 -0.92 -3.98
N ALA A 252 -18.81 -0.11 -3.37
CA ALA A 252 -20.25 -0.20 -3.58
C ALA A 252 -20.65 0.68 -4.74
N ASN A 253 -21.63 0.22 -5.53
CA ASN A 253 -22.20 0.94 -6.67
C ASN A 253 -21.17 1.30 -7.75
N LEU A 254 -20.12 0.47 -7.88
CA LEU A 254 -19.11 0.65 -8.91
C LEU A 254 -19.73 0.42 -10.29
N ASP A 255 -19.57 1.41 -11.18
CA ASP A 255 -20.01 1.31 -12.53
C ASP A 255 -19.15 0.36 -13.36
N LYS A 256 -19.76 -0.32 -14.34
CA LYS A 256 -19.08 -1.23 -15.25
C LYS A 256 -18.02 -0.53 -16.13
N GLU A 257 -18.13 0.78 -16.30
CA GLU A 257 -17.19 1.60 -17.07
C GLU A 257 -15.86 1.82 -16.31
N VAL A 258 -15.81 1.48 -15.01
CA VAL A 258 -14.59 1.61 -14.20
C VAL A 258 -13.72 0.37 -14.36
N THR A 259 -12.57 0.52 -14.96
CA THR A 259 -11.60 -0.55 -15.27
C THR A 259 -10.32 -0.49 -14.43
#